data_3c4129d6dfef0171b677c046d4daf233
#
_entry.id   3c4129d6dfef0171b677c046d4daf233
#
_cell.length_a   1.000
_cell.length_b   1.000
_cell.length_c   1.000
_cell.angle_alpha   90.00
_cell.angle_beta   90.00
_cell.angle_gamma   90.00
#
_symmetry.space_group_name_H-M   'P 1'
#
loop_
_entity.id
_entity.type
_entity.pdbx_description
1 polymer ?
#
loop_
_entity_poly.entity_id
_entity_poly.type
_entity_poly.pdbx_seq_one_letter_code
_entity_poly.pdbx_strand_id
1 'polypeptide(L)'
;MDWRDFRSFFRFRNARGFCWSKSLETSAGAGDWFSPIRFPLLGSKNSKGEMREAQLGAHTVRSHGVILARTHMYDWLMLILLGVILAVLNIINPYNRFVGKDMMSDLKYPLMSKTVPEWSVPIYAVLLPILVFLLFYIRRRDVYDLHHAVLGILFSVLITAVITDAIKDAVGRPRPDFFWRCFPDGKDVYDQWGNVICHGDKGVIREGHKSFPSGHTSWSFAGLGFLSLYLSGKIKVFDRQGHIAKLCLVVLPLLAASLVGVSMVDDYWHHWQDVFAGGLLGFVVATLCYLQFFPPPYHVDGWRTYAYLQVMEDLRTNMQTAETEIEILPSEGASCVLTEDLESGGR
;
A
#
# COMPACT_ATOMS: atom_id res chain seq x y z
N MET A 1 2.11 6.09 -37.74
CA MET A 1 1.99 5.04 -36.72
C MET A 1 0.50 4.84 -36.49
N ASP A 2 -0.03 3.77 -37.09
CA ASP A 2 -1.48 3.59 -37.35
C ASP A 2 -2.13 2.90 -36.13
N TRP A 3 -3.27 3.43 -35.68
CA TRP A 3 -4.03 3.01 -34.49
C TRP A 3 -4.70 1.63 -34.61
N ARG A 4 -4.43 0.90 -35.69
CA ARG A 4 -5.05 -0.41 -35.96
C ARG A 4 -4.32 -1.61 -35.36
N ASP A 5 -3.07 -1.45 -34.95
CA ASP A 5 -2.25 -2.57 -34.42
C ASP A 5 -2.42 -2.85 -32.92
N PHE A 6 -3.18 -2.02 -32.20
CA PHE A 6 -3.37 -2.19 -30.74
C PHE A 6 -4.43 -3.24 -30.34
N ARG A 7 -5.19 -3.76 -31.31
CA ARG A 7 -6.25 -4.76 -31.04
C ARG A 7 -5.81 -6.22 -31.06
N SER A 8 -4.58 -6.52 -31.45
CA SER A 8 -4.12 -7.92 -31.56
C SER A 8 -3.54 -8.50 -30.29
N PHE A 9 -3.32 -7.70 -29.24
CA PHE A 9 -2.64 -8.15 -28.01
C PHE A 9 -3.57 -8.75 -26.94
N PHE A 10 -4.89 -8.64 -27.08
CA PHE A 10 -5.89 -9.16 -26.12
C PHE A 10 -6.83 -10.21 -26.73
N ARG A 11 -6.26 -11.29 -27.30
CA ARG A 11 -7.04 -12.50 -27.61
C ARG A 11 -6.85 -13.55 -26.54
N PHE A 12 -7.62 -13.47 -25.45
CA PHE A 12 -7.78 -14.60 -24.54
C PHE A 12 -8.77 -15.62 -25.11
N ARG A 13 -8.26 -16.84 -25.27
CA ARG A 13 -8.97 -18.04 -25.70
C ARG A 13 -10.07 -18.38 -24.70
N ASN A 14 -11.31 -18.29 -25.13
CA ASN A 14 -12.47 -18.88 -24.46
C ASN A 14 -12.47 -20.39 -24.70
N ALA A 15 -12.46 -21.18 -23.65
CA ALA A 15 -12.84 -22.58 -23.71
C ALA A 15 -13.55 -23.00 -22.40
N ARG A 16 -14.75 -23.48 -22.62
CA ARG A 16 -15.62 -24.37 -21.81
C ARG A 16 -16.75 -23.71 -21.05
N GLY A 17 -17.91 -24.11 -21.56
CA GLY A 17 -19.25 -23.76 -21.13
C GLY A 17 -19.60 -24.24 -19.72
N PHE A 18 -20.47 -23.50 -19.11
CA PHE A 18 -21.22 -23.91 -17.93
C PHE A 18 -22.68 -23.50 -18.09
N CYS A 19 -23.51 -24.47 -17.82
CA CYS A 19 -24.96 -24.49 -17.98
C CYS A 19 -25.65 -23.46 -17.09
N TRP A 20 -26.59 -22.71 -17.66
CA TRP A 20 -27.49 -21.79 -16.94
C TRP A 20 -28.72 -22.55 -16.44
N SER A 21 -28.96 -22.53 -15.15
CA SER A 21 -30.27 -22.85 -14.56
C SER A 21 -30.88 -21.56 -14.03
N LYS A 22 -32.03 -21.21 -14.60
CA LYS A 22 -32.91 -20.12 -14.15
C LYS A 22 -33.67 -20.52 -12.90
N SER A 23 -33.72 -19.64 -11.90
CA SER A 23 -34.93 -19.47 -11.10
C SER A 23 -35.15 -17.98 -10.82
N LEU A 24 -36.23 -17.49 -11.34
CA LEU A 24 -36.85 -16.20 -11.00
C LEU A 24 -37.50 -16.33 -9.61
N GLU A 25 -37.27 -15.35 -8.74
CA GLU A 25 -38.33 -14.89 -7.83
C GLU A 25 -38.16 -13.39 -7.57
N THR A 26 -39.24 -12.70 -7.87
CA THR A 26 -39.49 -11.27 -7.73
C THR A 26 -39.83 -10.93 -6.30
N SER A 27 -39.27 -9.84 -5.76
CA SER A 27 -40.03 -8.98 -4.84
C SER A 27 -39.38 -7.60 -4.76
N ALA A 28 -40.13 -6.61 -5.24
CA ALA A 28 -39.84 -5.19 -5.12
C ALA A 28 -40.11 -4.74 -3.69
N GLY A 29 -39.15 -4.00 -3.10
CA GLY A 29 -39.30 -3.31 -1.83
C GLY A 29 -38.40 -2.07 -1.85
N ALA A 30 -39.04 -0.90 -1.90
CA ALA A 30 -38.39 0.41 -1.88
C ALA A 30 -37.84 0.74 -0.49
N GLY A 31 -36.67 1.36 -0.46
CA GLY A 31 -36.23 2.23 0.63
C GLY A 31 -35.34 1.55 1.68
N ASP A 32 -34.02 1.68 1.49
CA ASP A 32 -33.08 1.91 2.60
C ASP A 32 -31.72 2.35 2.04
N TRP A 33 -31.56 3.67 1.88
CA TRP A 33 -30.32 4.30 1.39
C TRP A 33 -29.21 4.36 2.44
N PHE A 34 -29.48 3.93 3.67
CA PHE A 34 -28.51 3.81 4.76
C PHE A 34 -28.58 2.43 5.42
N SER A 35 -28.36 1.38 4.66
CA SER A 35 -27.91 0.14 5.29
C SER A 35 -26.50 0.38 5.80
N PRO A 36 -26.20 0.23 7.12
CA PRO A 36 -24.84 0.21 7.57
C PRO A 36 -24.14 -0.89 6.77
N ILE A 37 -22.93 -0.57 6.22
CA ILE A 37 -22.06 -1.52 5.57
C ILE A 37 -22.03 -2.76 6.47
N ARG A 38 -22.83 -3.77 6.16
CA ARG A 38 -22.76 -5.08 6.80
C ARG A 38 -21.46 -5.68 6.32
N PHE A 39 -20.38 -5.35 7.04
CA PHE A 39 -19.30 -6.32 7.14
C PHE A 39 -19.98 -7.64 7.56
N PRO A 40 -19.63 -8.78 6.98
CA PRO A 40 -20.20 -10.05 7.43
C PRO A 40 -19.93 -10.18 8.92
N LEU A 41 -20.93 -9.80 9.72
CA LEU A 41 -20.97 -10.06 11.14
C LEU A 41 -21.20 -11.55 11.27
N LEU A 42 -20.36 -12.18 12.08
CA LEU A 42 -20.53 -13.45 12.74
C LEU A 42 -21.95 -14.01 12.61
N GLY A 43 -22.07 -15.17 11.98
CA GLY A 43 -23.30 -15.95 12.06
C GLY A 43 -23.81 -16.54 10.75
N SER A 44 -22.99 -17.27 10.00
CA SER A 44 -23.49 -18.32 9.12
C SER A 44 -23.15 -19.67 9.76
N LYS A 45 -24.18 -20.36 10.22
CA LYS A 45 -24.10 -21.69 10.83
C LYS A 45 -23.71 -22.74 9.79
N ASN A 46 -22.42 -22.83 9.53
CA ASN A 46 -21.78 -23.99 8.93
C ASN A 46 -20.52 -24.25 9.76
N SER A 47 -20.39 -25.41 10.34
CA SER A 47 -19.29 -25.79 11.26
C SER A 47 -17.89 -25.48 10.68
N LYS A 48 -17.71 -25.51 9.36
CA LYS A 48 -16.49 -25.11 8.66
C LYS A 48 -16.27 -23.57 8.62
N GLY A 49 -17.34 -22.78 8.67
CA GLY A 49 -17.27 -21.31 8.72
C GLY A 49 -16.98 -20.77 10.12
N GLU A 50 -17.52 -21.39 11.15
CA GLU A 50 -17.27 -21.02 12.55
C GLU A 50 -15.82 -21.26 12.98
N MET A 51 -15.18 -22.36 12.56
CA MET A 51 -13.77 -22.62 12.84
C MET A 51 -12.84 -21.60 12.16
N ARG A 52 -13.15 -21.15 10.95
CA ARG A 52 -12.38 -20.10 10.26
C ARG A 52 -12.42 -18.75 10.98
N GLU A 53 -13.56 -18.38 11.55
CA GLU A 53 -13.72 -17.10 12.28
C GLU A 53 -13.14 -17.15 13.69
N ALA A 54 -13.26 -18.26 14.39
CA ALA A 54 -12.67 -18.43 15.72
C ALA A 54 -11.13 -18.35 15.69
N GLN A 55 -10.51 -18.82 14.62
CA GLN A 55 -9.06 -18.74 14.44
C GLN A 55 -8.54 -17.34 14.10
N LEU A 56 -9.34 -16.48 13.45
CA LEU A 56 -8.97 -15.09 13.19
C LEU A 56 -8.73 -14.30 14.49
N GLY A 57 -9.51 -14.54 15.54
CA GLY A 57 -9.35 -13.92 16.85
C GLY A 57 -8.22 -14.49 17.71
N ALA A 58 -7.65 -15.65 17.36
CA ALA A 58 -6.58 -16.29 18.12
C ALA A 58 -5.20 -15.65 17.92
N HIS A 59 -4.94 -15.02 16.76
CA HIS A 59 -3.67 -14.44 16.39
C HIS A 59 -3.63 -12.93 16.67
N THR A 60 -3.59 -12.56 17.95
CA THR A 60 -3.52 -11.15 18.39
C THR A 60 -2.07 -10.67 18.56
N VAL A 61 -1.89 -9.35 18.63
CA VAL A 61 -0.58 -8.75 18.95
C VAL A 61 0.01 -9.33 20.25
N ARG A 62 -0.85 -9.59 21.26
CA ARG A 62 -0.43 -10.13 22.56
C ARG A 62 0.05 -11.59 22.47
N SER A 63 -0.53 -12.41 21.60
CA SER A 63 -0.18 -13.83 21.50
C SER A 63 0.92 -14.11 20.46
N HIS A 64 0.93 -13.39 19.33
CA HIS A 64 1.80 -13.69 18.18
C HIS A 64 2.70 -12.50 17.75
N GLY A 65 2.48 -11.29 18.29
CA GLY A 65 3.20 -10.10 17.83
C GLY A 65 4.72 -10.20 17.96
N VAL A 66 5.23 -10.74 19.08
CA VAL A 66 6.68 -10.91 19.31
C VAL A 66 7.27 -11.97 18.38
N ILE A 67 6.55 -13.06 18.12
CA ILE A 67 7.00 -14.13 17.23
C ILE A 67 7.11 -13.57 15.81
N LEU A 68 6.08 -12.87 15.36
CA LEU A 68 6.03 -12.28 14.03
C LEU A 68 7.11 -11.21 13.83
N ALA A 69 7.33 -10.33 14.82
CA ALA A 69 8.40 -9.34 14.78
C ALA A 69 9.79 -10.00 14.72
N ARG A 70 10.01 -11.12 15.42
CA ARG A 70 11.27 -11.86 15.38
C ARG A 70 11.47 -12.55 14.01
N THR A 71 10.42 -13.09 13.42
CA THR A 71 10.49 -13.70 12.08
C THR A 71 10.89 -12.67 11.02
N HIS A 72 10.40 -11.43 11.15
CA HIS A 72 10.71 -10.31 10.25
C HIS A 72 11.84 -9.40 10.76
N MET A 73 12.71 -9.88 11.63
CA MET A 73 13.79 -9.06 12.20
C MET A 73 14.70 -8.44 11.13
N TYR A 74 15.03 -9.19 10.08
CA TYR A 74 15.86 -8.67 8.98
C TYR A 74 15.16 -7.56 8.19
N ASP A 75 13.85 -7.61 8.04
CA ASP A 75 13.06 -6.57 7.38
C ASP A 75 13.11 -5.28 8.21
N TRP A 76 12.99 -5.37 9.53
CA TRP A 76 13.14 -4.22 10.43
C TRP A 76 14.56 -3.63 10.41
N LEU A 77 15.59 -4.48 10.36
CA LEU A 77 16.98 -4.01 10.20
C LEU A 77 17.20 -3.33 8.85
N MET A 78 16.59 -3.83 7.78
CA MET A 78 16.64 -3.20 6.46
C MET A 78 15.95 -1.83 6.46
N LEU A 79 14.83 -1.65 7.16
CA LEU A 79 14.19 -0.33 7.32
C LEU A 79 15.13 0.67 8.03
N ILE A 80 15.85 0.23 9.07
CA ILE A 80 16.84 1.06 9.76
C ILE A 80 17.97 1.45 8.78
N LEU A 81 18.47 0.49 7.99
CA LEU A 81 19.49 0.75 6.99
C LEU A 81 19.04 1.78 5.95
N LEU A 82 17.81 1.64 5.42
CA LEU A 82 17.23 2.63 4.49
C LEU A 82 17.12 4.00 5.12
N GLY A 83 16.73 4.08 6.41
CA GLY A 83 16.71 5.33 7.16
C GLY A 83 18.10 5.98 7.28
N VAL A 84 19.15 5.18 7.54
CA VAL A 84 20.54 5.67 7.58
C VAL A 84 20.97 6.17 6.20
N ILE A 85 20.69 5.42 5.13
CA ILE A 85 21.00 5.86 3.75
C ILE A 85 20.30 7.19 3.44
N LEU A 86 19.02 7.31 3.78
CA LEU A 86 18.26 8.56 3.59
C LEU A 86 18.90 9.73 4.36
N ALA A 87 19.32 9.52 5.60
CA ALA A 87 20.00 10.54 6.40
C ALA A 87 21.33 10.99 5.74
N VAL A 88 22.10 10.05 5.21
CA VAL A 88 23.35 10.34 4.48
C VAL A 88 23.07 11.14 3.20
N LEU A 89 22.07 10.78 2.40
CA LEU A 89 21.68 11.51 1.18
C LEU A 89 21.27 12.97 1.50
N ASN A 90 20.60 13.21 2.63
CA ASN A 90 20.23 14.57 3.04
C ASN A 90 21.44 15.47 3.36
N ILE A 91 22.59 14.89 3.70
CA ILE A 91 23.83 15.63 3.98
C ILE A 91 24.59 15.94 2.69
N ILE A 92 24.48 15.11 1.66
CA ILE A 92 25.17 15.24 0.38
C ILE A 92 24.68 16.51 -0.35
N ASN A 93 25.63 17.24 -0.94
CA ASN A 93 25.29 18.37 -1.80
C ASN A 93 24.86 17.87 -3.17
N PRO A 94 23.77 18.43 -3.74
CA PRO A 94 23.34 18.07 -5.07
C PRO A 94 24.36 18.50 -6.13
N TYR A 95 24.32 17.83 -7.26
CA TYR A 95 25.08 18.25 -8.42
C TYR A 95 24.67 19.67 -8.84
N ASN A 96 25.66 20.56 -8.96
CA ASN A 96 25.43 21.93 -9.44
C ASN A 96 25.33 21.92 -10.96
N ARG A 97 24.11 21.79 -11.46
CA ARG A 97 23.82 21.81 -12.88
C ARG A 97 24.05 23.21 -13.43
N PHE A 98 24.62 23.30 -14.64
CA PHE A 98 24.78 24.56 -15.37
C PHE A 98 23.42 25.25 -15.55
N VAL A 99 23.38 26.55 -15.24
CA VAL A 99 22.20 27.40 -15.42
C VAL A 99 22.63 28.66 -16.17
N GLY A 100 22.27 28.71 -17.45
CA GLY A 100 22.62 29.84 -18.34
C GLY A 100 21.62 31.00 -18.26
N LYS A 101 22.03 32.16 -18.75
CA LYS A 101 21.19 33.36 -18.79
C LYS A 101 19.87 33.12 -19.52
N ASP A 102 19.90 32.38 -20.64
CA ASP A 102 18.72 32.13 -21.47
C ASP A 102 17.73 31.18 -20.79
N MET A 103 18.17 30.37 -19.80
CA MET A 103 17.32 29.46 -19.02
C MET A 103 16.56 30.21 -17.91
N MET A 104 16.96 31.43 -17.57
CA MET A 104 16.37 32.19 -16.46
C MET A 104 14.92 32.64 -16.70
N SER A 105 14.44 32.66 -17.95
CA SER A 105 13.02 32.97 -18.26
C SER A 105 12.06 32.02 -17.54
N ASP A 106 12.41 30.72 -17.44
CA ASP A 106 11.61 29.67 -16.82
C ASP A 106 11.93 29.48 -15.33
N LEU A 107 12.84 30.26 -14.75
CA LEU A 107 13.33 30.15 -13.38
C LEU A 107 13.10 31.40 -12.54
N LYS A 108 12.34 32.41 -13.07
CA LYS A 108 12.03 33.70 -12.40
C LYS A 108 10.66 33.73 -11.71
N TYR A 109 10.07 32.60 -11.44
CA TYR A 109 8.82 32.56 -10.68
C TYR A 109 9.03 33.05 -9.24
N PRO A 110 8.01 33.67 -8.62
CA PRO A 110 8.13 34.20 -7.27
C PRO A 110 8.46 33.13 -6.24
N LEU A 111 9.24 33.50 -5.22
CA LEU A 111 9.51 32.63 -4.09
C LEU A 111 8.28 32.60 -3.17
N MET A 112 7.53 31.52 -3.19
CA MET A 112 6.31 31.33 -2.40
C MET A 112 6.56 30.40 -1.22
N SER A 113 5.79 30.57 -0.14
CA SER A 113 5.74 29.59 0.94
C SER A 113 5.00 28.34 0.50
N LYS A 114 5.39 27.18 1.01
CA LYS A 114 4.70 25.92 0.69
C LYS A 114 3.31 25.91 1.30
N THR A 115 2.27 25.64 0.50
CA THR A 115 0.91 25.38 0.95
C THR A 115 0.86 24.13 1.83
N VAL A 116 1.59 23.08 1.44
CA VAL A 116 1.76 21.85 2.23
C VAL A 116 3.16 21.83 2.83
N PRO A 117 3.31 22.07 4.15
CA PRO A 117 4.63 22.08 4.79
C PRO A 117 5.24 20.67 4.88
N GLU A 118 6.57 20.59 4.89
CA GLU A 118 7.31 19.32 4.89
C GLU A 118 6.97 18.41 6.08
N TRP A 119 6.79 19.00 7.26
CA TRP A 119 6.46 18.25 8.48
C TRP A 119 5.08 17.55 8.41
N SER A 120 4.17 18.00 7.55
CA SER A 120 2.84 17.38 7.39
C SER A 120 2.89 16.09 6.57
N VAL A 121 3.91 15.94 5.70
CA VAL A 121 4.01 14.78 4.80
C VAL A 121 4.07 13.44 5.57
N PRO A 122 4.90 13.24 6.59
CA PRO A 122 4.88 12.01 7.39
C PRO A 122 3.55 11.75 8.07
N ILE A 123 2.81 12.79 8.43
CA ILE A 123 1.52 12.66 9.11
C ILE A 123 0.50 12.02 8.19
N TYR A 124 0.26 12.60 7.02
CA TYR A 124 -0.79 12.08 6.12
C TYR A 124 -0.31 10.90 5.26
N ALA A 125 1.00 10.77 4.96
CA ALA A 125 1.51 9.67 4.15
C ALA A 125 1.84 8.41 4.96
N VAL A 126 2.06 8.52 6.29
CA VAL A 126 2.43 7.38 7.14
C VAL A 126 1.46 7.22 8.31
N LEU A 127 1.31 8.25 9.16
CA LEU A 127 0.50 8.11 10.40
C LEU A 127 -0.98 7.89 10.12
N LEU A 128 -1.56 8.60 9.15
CA LEU A 128 -2.96 8.42 8.75
C LEU A 128 -3.25 7.01 8.24
N PRO A 129 -2.48 6.43 7.31
CA PRO A 129 -2.64 5.03 6.92
C PRO A 129 -2.48 4.05 8.09
N ILE A 130 -1.48 4.23 8.96
CA ILE A 130 -1.30 3.37 10.14
C ILE A 130 -2.52 3.43 11.05
N LEU A 131 -3.12 4.62 11.26
CA LEU A 131 -4.36 4.75 12.01
C LEU A 131 -5.49 3.92 11.38
N VAL A 132 -5.63 3.94 10.06
CA VAL A 132 -6.62 3.12 9.35
C VAL A 132 -6.33 1.63 9.55
N PHE A 133 -5.07 1.18 9.47
CA PHE A 133 -4.70 -0.22 9.73
C PHE A 133 -5.04 -0.64 11.16
N LEU A 134 -4.81 0.24 12.15
CA LEU A 134 -5.19 0.00 13.53
C LEU A 134 -6.71 -0.13 13.71
N LEU A 135 -7.52 0.66 13.01
CA LEU A 135 -8.98 0.54 13.03
C LEU A 135 -9.44 -0.83 12.48
N PHE A 136 -8.83 -1.30 11.38
CA PHE A 136 -9.08 -2.65 10.86
C PHE A 136 -8.64 -3.73 11.85
N TYR A 137 -7.47 -3.55 12.51
CA TYR A 137 -6.99 -4.48 13.54
C TYR A 137 -7.94 -4.54 14.75
N ILE A 138 -8.40 -3.39 15.27
CA ILE A 138 -9.36 -3.37 16.39
C ILE A 138 -10.62 -4.14 16.04
N ARG A 139 -11.07 -4.05 14.79
CA ARG A 139 -12.27 -4.72 14.30
C ARG A 139 -12.09 -6.23 14.09
N ARG A 140 -10.94 -6.64 13.55
CA ARG A 140 -10.71 -8.04 13.11
C ARG A 140 -9.76 -8.83 14.00
N ARG A 141 -8.93 -8.15 14.79
CA ARG A 141 -7.92 -8.77 15.67
C ARG A 141 -6.92 -9.66 14.92
N ASP A 142 -6.59 -9.32 13.68
CA ASP A 142 -5.61 -10.01 12.84
C ASP A 142 -4.26 -9.31 12.90
N VAL A 143 -3.30 -9.90 13.62
CA VAL A 143 -1.95 -9.34 13.79
C VAL A 143 -1.10 -9.44 12.52
N TYR A 144 -1.33 -10.50 11.69
CA TYR A 144 -0.60 -10.64 10.43
C TYR A 144 -0.92 -9.49 9.48
N ASP A 145 -2.19 -9.12 9.42
CA ASP A 145 -2.64 -7.99 8.61
C ASP A 145 -2.00 -6.66 9.07
N LEU A 146 -2.09 -6.36 10.36
CA LEU A 146 -1.53 -5.13 10.92
C LEU A 146 -0.01 -5.05 10.70
N HIS A 147 0.73 -6.13 11.01
CA HIS A 147 2.19 -6.15 10.90
C HIS A 147 2.64 -5.94 9.44
N HIS A 148 2.06 -6.68 8.49
CA HIS A 148 2.45 -6.58 7.10
C HIS A 148 1.99 -5.27 6.45
N ALA A 149 0.85 -4.70 6.87
CA ALA A 149 0.42 -3.39 6.41
C ALA A 149 1.37 -2.28 6.88
N VAL A 150 1.78 -2.32 8.18
CA VAL A 150 2.75 -1.35 8.72
C VAL A 150 4.12 -1.52 8.08
N LEU A 151 4.61 -2.75 7.96
CA LEU A 151 5.89 -3.03 7.32
C LEU A 151 5.89 -2.57 5.86
N GLY A 152 4.83 -2.91 5.12
CA GLY A 152 4.68 -2.57 3.71
C GLY A 152 4.66 -1.07 3.43
N ILE A 153 3.93 -0.28 4.24
CA ILE A 153 3.90 1.17 4.05
C ILE A 153 5.24 1.83 4.42
N LEU A 154 5.92 1.35 5.47
CA LEU A 154 7.23 1.88 5.84
C LEU A 154 8.27 1.61 4.74
N PHE A 155 8.28 0.40 4.17
CA PHE A 155 9.11 0.11 3.00
C PHE A 155 8.74 0.98 1.79
N SER A 156 7.46 1.12 1.50
CA SER A 156 6.98 1.95 0.37
C SER A 156 7.51 3.38 0.48
N VAL A 157 7.35 4.01 1.64
CA VAL A 157 7.77 5.41 1.83
C VAL A 157 9.30 5.53 1.87
N LEU A 158 10.02 4.64 2.60
CA LEU A 158 11.48 4.75 2.72
C LEU A 158 12.21 4.42 1.42
N ILE A 159 11.81 3.39 0.68
CA ILE A 159 12.39 3.09 -0.65
C ILE A 159 12.16 4.27 -1.59
N THR A 160 10.93 4.80 -1.62
CA THR A 160 10.61 5.98 -2.44
C THR A 160 11.45 7.18 -2.05
N ALA A 161 11.63 7.43 -0.74
CA ALA A 161 12.43 8.53 -0.23
C ALA A 161 13.90 8.42 -0.66
N VAL A 162 14.51 7.25 -0.48
CA VAL A 162 15.91 6.99 -0.88
C VAL A 162 16.10 7.21 -2.38
N ILE A 163 15.22 6.64 -3.22
CA ILE A 163 15.31 6.80 -4.68
C ILE A 163 15.10 8.28 -5.07
N THR A 164 14.11 8.94 -4.48
CA THR A 164 13.80 10.35 -4.74
C THR A 164 15.00 11.24 -4.43
N ASP A 165 15.61 11.10 -3.25
CA ASP A 165 16.72 11.96 -2.83
C ASP A 165 18.02 11.63 -3.59
N ALA A 166 18.27 10.34 -3.88
CA ALA A 166 19.39 9.95 -4.74
C ALA A 166 19.29 10.57 -6.14
N ILE A 167 18.10 10.58 -6.75
CA ILE A 167 17.90 11.22 -8.06
C ILE A 167 18.02 12.74 -7.96
N LYS A 168 17.48 13.37 -6.88
CA LYS A 168 17.62 14.82 -6.66
C LYS A 168 19.07 15.24 -6.63
N ASP A 169 19.89 14.53 -5.84
CA ASP A 169 21.30 14.85 -5.69
C ASP A 169 22.09 14.62 -6.99
N ALA A 170 21.75 13.58 -7.76
CA ALA A 170 22.41 13.26 -9.02
C ALA A 170 22.02 14.21 -10.18
N VAL A 171 20.75 14.64 -10.24
CA VAL A 171 20.24 15.44 -11.37
C VAL A 171 20.52 16.93 -11.20
N GLY A 172 20.42 17.46 -9.99
CA GLY A 172 20.67 18.87 -9.69
C GLY A 172 19.78 19.85 -10.48
N ARG A 173 18.52 19.49 -10.77
CA ARG A 173 17.61 20.35 -11.55
C ARG A 173 17.24 21.60 -10.78
N PRO A 174 17.37 22.82 -11.36
CA PRO A 174 16.91 24.05 -10.72
C PRO A 174 15.39 24.07 -10.58
N ARG A 175 14.90 24.71 -9.50
CA ARG A 175 13.48 24.95 -9.25
C ARG A 175 12.97 26.13 -10.08
N PRO A 176 11.62 26.26 -10.28
CA PRO A 176 11.03 27.40 -10.98
C PRO A 176 11.37 28.76 -10.34
N ASP A 177 11.57 28.80 -9.01
CA ASP A 177 11.91 29.99 -8.22
C ASP A 177 13.42 30.21 -8.03
N PHE A 178 14.28 29.52 -8.81
CA PHE A 178 15.73 29.47 -8.62
C PHE A 178 16.39 30.84 -8.72
N PHE A 179 15.90 31.74 -9.58
CA PHE A 179 16.43 33.07 -9.73
C PHE A 179 16.52 33.85 -8.42
N TRP A 180 15.43 33.84 -7.65
CA TRP A 180 15.36 34.56 -6.37
C TRP A 180 16.15 33.89 -5.25
N ARG A 181 16.40 32.58 -5.37
CA ARG A 181 17.30 31.87 -4.47
C ARG A 181 18.77 32.22 -4.73
N CYS A 182 19.13 32.39 -5.99
CA CYS A 182 20.47 32.71 -6.44
C CYS A 182 20.78 34.21 -6.27
N PHE A 183 19.83 35.10 -6.60
CA PHE A 183 19.94 36.53 -6.64
C PHE A 183 18.86 37.24 -5.81
N PRO A 184 18.95 37.24 -4.47
CA PRO A 184 17.92 37.86 -3.64
C PRO A 184 17.75 39.37 -3.80
N ASP A 185 18.78 40.06 -4.32
CA ASP A 185 18.76 41.50 -4.67
C ASP A 185 18.27 41.77 -6.10
N GLY A 186 17.95 40.73 -6.88
CA GLY A 186 17.50 40.82 -8.26
C GLY A 186 18.60 41.16 -9.28
N LYS A 187 19.88 41.21 -8.87
CA LYS A 187 21.01 41.48 -9.74
C LYS A 187 21.69 40.19 -10.16
N ASP A 188 21.50 39.81 -11.41
CA ASP A 188 22.07 38.59 -11.96
C ASP A 188 23.55 38.80 -12.34
N VAL A 189 24.39 37.84 -11.94
CA VAL A 189 25.83 37.81 -12.24
C VAL A 189 26.17 36.46 -12.89
N TYR A 190 26.92 36.53 -13.99
CA TYR A 190 27.33 35.33 -14.74
C TYR A 190 28.85 35.29 -14.90
N ASP A 191 29.40 34.09 -15.00
CA ASP A 191 30.79 33.87 -15.32
C ASP A 191 31.06 34.06 -16.83
N GLN A 192 32.31 33.88 -17.22
CA GLN A 192 32.74 33.98 -18.63
C GLN A 192 32.11 32.93 -19.54
N TRP A 193 31.56 31.85 -18.96
CA TRP A 193 30.89 30.76 -19.66
C TRP A 193 29.37 30.93 -19.68
N GLY A 194 28.86 32.02 -19.10
CA GLY A 194 27.44 32.30 -18.99
C GLY A 194 26.73 31.51 -17.89
N ASN A 195 27.47 30.84 -16.99
CA ASN A 195 26.89 30.17 -15.82
C ASN A 195 26.64 31.19 -14.71
N VAL A 196 25.61 30.91 -13.87
CA VAL A 196 25.26 31.78 -12.75
C VAL A 196 26.33 31.79 -11.65
N ILE A 197 26.62 32.98 -11.10
CA ILE A 197 27.40 33.17 -9.88
C ILE A 197 26.46 33.63 -8.79
N CYS A 198 25.91 32.66 -8.03
CA CYS A 198 24.96 32.95 -6.97
C CYS A 198 25.63 33.62 -5.77
N HIS A 199 24.96 34.61 -5.18
CA HIS A 199 25.37 35.28 -3.94
C HIS A 199 24.33 35.22 -2.82
N GLY A 200 23.24 34.45 -3.00
CA GLY A 200 22.27 34.20 -1.98
C GLY A 200 22.78 33.24 -0.88
N ASP A 201 21.89 32.87 0.07
CA ASP A 201 22.22 31.92 1.12
C ASP A 201 22.53 30.52 0.54
N LYS A 202 23.63 29.93 1.00
CA LYS A 202 24.11 28.62 0.49
C LYS A 202 23.11 27.49 0.68
N GLY A 203 22.36 27.48 1.80
CA GLY A 203 21.33 26.49 2.07
C GLY A 203 20.14 26.63 1.12
N VAL A 204 19.72 27.87 0.85
CA VAL A 204 18.62 28.19 -0.06
C VAL A 204 18.99 27.85 -1.51
N ILE A 205 20.23 28.15 -1.91
CA ILE A 205 20.76 27.80 -3.26
C ILE A 205 20.82 26.27 -3.41
N ARG A 206 21.35 25.55 -2.41
CA ARG A 206 21.42 24.08 -2.40
C ARG A 206 20.04 23.46 -2.60
N GLU A 207 19.04 23.92 -1.86
CA GLU A 207 17.66 23.48 -2.00
C GLU A 207 17.06 23.85 -3.36
N GLY A 208 17.51 24.96 -3.95
CA GLY A 208 17.17 25.40 -5.29
C GLY A 208 17.57 24.42 -6.40
N HIS A 209 18.60 23.60 -6.20
CA HIS A 209 19.02 22.56 -7.14
C HIS A 209 18.33 21.19 -6.93
N LYS A 210 17.40 21.07 -5.99
CA LYS A 210 16.70 19.80 -5.64
C LYS A 210 15.27 19.79 -6.18
N SER A 211 15.05 20.12 -7.48
CA SER A 211 13.70 20.14 -8.05
C SER A 211 13.20 18.76 -8.45
N PHE A 212 13.98 17.94 -9.15
CA PHE A 212 13.51 16.68 -9.75
C PHE A 212 14.00 15.44 -9.00
N PRO A 213 13.11 14.49 -8.70
CA PRO A 213 11.65 14.56 -8.76
C PRO A 213 11.06 15.24 -7.51
N SER A 214 9.73 15.52 -7.51
CA SER A 214 9.05 16.11 -6.36
C SER A 214 8.96 15.14 -5.19
N GLY A 215 9.57 15.50 -4.04
CA GLY A 215 9.56 14.70 -2.83
C GLY A 215 8.16 14.64 -2.17
N HIS A 216 7.47 15.77 -2.04
CA HIS A 216 6.11 15.82 -1.51
C HIS A 216 5.18 14.89 -2.27
N THR A 217 5.25 14.91 -3.60
CA THR A 217 4.40 14.09 -4.46
C THR A 217 4.78 12.61 -4.36
N SER A 218 6.08 12.28 -4.41
CA SER A 218 6.51 10.88 -4.37
C SER A 218 6.15 10.19 -3.05
N TRP A 219 6.35 10.89 -1.91
CA TRP A 219 5.98 10.35 -0.60
C TRP A 219 4.46 10.24 -0.42
N SER A 220 3.72 11.22 -0.94
CA SER A 220 2.25 11.18 -0.91
C SER A 220 1.70 9.98 -1.68
N PHE A 221 2.20 9.74 -2.89
CA PHE A 221 1.77 8.59 -3.69
C PHE A 221 2.29 7.26 -3.14
N ALA A 222 3.45 7.23 -2.48
CA ALA A 222 3.94 6.04 -1.80
C ALA A 222 3.05 5.64 -0.62
N GLY A 223 2.70 6.59 0.24
CA GLY A 223 1.88 6.32 1.43
C GLY A 223 0.38 6.17 1.12
N LEU A 224 -0.20 7.18 0.47
CA LEU A 224 -1.63 7.19 0.16
C LEU A 224 -1.99 6.22 -0.98
N GLY A 225 -1.07 5.94 -1.91
CA GLY A 225 -1.21 4.89 -2.91
C GLY A 225 -1.26 3.51 -2.27
N PHE A 226 -0.36 3.22 -1.32
CA PHE A 226 -0.40 1.99 -0.55
C PHE A 226 -1.72 1.86 0.24
N LEU A 227 -2.17 2.94 0.90
CA LEU A 227 -3.46 2.97 1.59
C LEU A 227 -4.63 2.68 0.63
N SER A 228 -4.62 3.26 -0.56
CA SER A 228 -5.62 3.03 -1.59
C SER A 228 -5.71 1.56 -1.99
N LEU A 229 -4.57 0.91 -2.25
CA LEU A 229 -4.50 -0.52 -2.57
C LEU A 229 -4.98 -1.38 -1.40
N TYR A 230 -4.55 -1.06 -0.17
CA TYR A 230 -4.99 -1.75 1.04
C TYR A 230 -6.50 -1.67 1.24
N LEU A 231 -7.09 -0.48 1.15
CA LEU A 231 -8.53 -0.29 1.22
C LEU A 231 -9.25 -1.08 0.12
N SER A 232 -8.73 -1.05 -1.11
CA SER A 232 -9.31 -1.78 -2.24
C SER A 232 -9.47 -3.28 -1.97
N GLY A 233 -8.45 -3.91 -1.37
CA GLY A 233 -8.52 -5.31 -0.92
C GLY A 233 -9.50 -5.50 0.24
N LYS A 234 -9.44 -4.64 1.28
CA LYS A 234 -10.24 -4.79 2.50
C LYS A 234 -11.74 -4.65 2.29
N ILE A 235 -12.17 -3.68 1.49
CA ILE A 235 -13.59 -3.44 1.21
C ILE A 235 -14.10 -4.23 -0.01
N LYS A 236 -13.21 -5.02 -0.64
CA LYS A 236 -13.49 -5.83 -1.84
C LYS A 236 -14.16 -5.00 -2.93
N VAL A 237 -13.46 -3.97 -3.42
CA VAL A 237 -14.00 -3.04 -4.43
C VAL A 237 -14.39 -3.77 -5.71
N PHE A 238 -13.61 -4.78 -6.10
CA PHE A 238 -13.80 -5.54 -7.34
C PHE A 238 -14.63 -6.82 -7.14
N ASP A 239 -15.60 -6.80 -6.19
CA ASP A 239 -16.50 -7.94 -5.90
C ASP A 239 -17.57 -8.18 -6.96
N ARG A 240 -17.57 -7.41 -8.03
CA ARG A 240 -18.55 -7.45 -9.14
C ARG A 240 -20.00 -7.15 -8.73
N GLN A 241 -20.22 -6.62 -7.53
CA GLN A 241 -21.56 -6.21 -7.08
C GLN A 241 -21.95 -4.79 -7.56
N GLY A 242 -21.04 -4.09 -8.24
CA GLY A 242 -21.32 -2.78 -8.86
C GLY A 242 -21.43 -1.60 -7.88
N HIS A 243 -20.91 -1.69 -6.67
CA HIS A 243 -20.97 -0.62 -5.68
C HIS A 243 -19.91 0.47 -5.96
N ILE A 244 -20.29 1.49 -6.72
CA ILE A 244 -19.40 2.60 -7.11
C ILE A 244 -18.89 3.39 -5.89
N ALA A 245 -19.67 3.48 -4.79
CA ALA A 245 -19.25 4.14 -3.57
C ALA A 245 -17.95 3.54 -2.96
N LYS A 246 -17.73 2.23 -3.08
CA LYS A 246 -16.48 1.60 -2.67
C LYS A 246 -15.29 2.11 -3.49
N LEU A 247 -15.47 2.27 -4.80
CA LEU A 247 -14.43 2.81 -5.68
C LEU A 247 -14.11 4.26 -5.32
N CYS A 248 -15.11 5.10 -5.03
CA CYS A 248 -14.89 6.48 -4.57
C CYS A 248 -14.00 6.51 -3.30
N LEU A 249 -14.28 5.65 -2.31
CA LEU A 249 -13.48 5.57 -1.08
C LEU A 249 -12.01 5.21 -1.35
N VAL A 250 -11.76 4.36 -2.33
CA VAL A 250 -10.40 3.95 -2.73
C VAL A 250 -9.66 5.05 -3.51
N VAL A 251 -10.38 5.84 -4.30
CA VAL A 251 -9.81 6.93 -5.08
C VAL A 251 -9.49 8.16 -4.22
N LEU A 252 -10.18 8.37 -3.09
CA LEU A 252 -9.95 9.54 -2.22
C LEU A 252 -8.49 9.73 -1.78
N PRO A 253 -7.75 8.72 -1.30
CA PRO A 253 -6.33 8.87 -0.97
C PRO A 253 -5.48 9.28 -2.18
N LEU A 254 -5.77 8.74 -3.37
CA LEU A 254 -5.05 9.11 -4.60
C LEU A 254 -5.36 10.55 -5.02
N LEU A 255 -6.62 10.99 -4.86
CA LEU A 255 -7.00 12.38 -5.10
C LEU A 255 -6.26 13.32 -4.14
N ALA A 256 -6.17 12.97 -2.85
CA ALA A 256 -5.42 13.76 -1.87
C ALA A 256 -3.93 13.85 -2.25
N ALA A 257 -3.30 12.74 -2.65
CA ALA A 257 -1.91 12.75 -3.13
C ALA A 257 -1.73 13.62 -4.39
N SER A 258 -2.70 13.61 -5.30
CA SER A 258 -2.69 14.44 -6.51
C SER A 258 -2.81 15.93 -6.17
N LEU A 259 -3.67 16.30 -5.22
CA LEU A 259 -3.82 17.70 -4.77
C LEU A 259 -2.55 18.22 -4.10
N VAL A 260 -1.82 17.38 -3.34
CA VAL A 260 -0.48 17.73 -2.85
C VAL A 260 0.48 17.96 -4.01
N GLY A 261 0.43 17.15 -5.06
CA GLY A 261 1.24 17.36 -6.26
C GLY A 261 0.93 18.68 -6.95
N VAL A 262 -0.35 19.02 -7.11
CA VAL A 262 -0.81 20.29 -7.70
C VAL A 262 -0.32 21.47 -6.88
N SER A 263 -0.44 21.44 -5.55
CA SER A 263 0.02 22.53 -4.70
C SER A 263 1.53 22.84 -4.86
N MET A 264 2.36 21.82 -5.16
CA MET A 264 3.79 22.03 -5.40
C MET A 264 4.08 22.76 -6.71
N VAL A 265 3.19 22.64 -7.70
CA VAL A 265 3.28 23.43 -8.96
C VAL A 265 2.77 24.84 -8.75
N ASP A 266 1.64 25.00 -8.05
CA ASP A 266 1.02 26.29 -7.77
C ASP A 266 1.93 27.21 -6.91
N ASP A 267 2.68 26.60 -5.99
CA ASP A 267 3.65 27.31 -5.13
C ASP A 267 5.00 27.57 -5.85
N TYR A 268 5.15 27.19 -7.13
CA TYR A 268 6.39 27.31 -7.92
C TYR A 268 7.61 26.58 -7.33
N TRP A 269 7.41 25.57 -6.49
CA TRP A 269 8.48 24.75 -5.93
C TRP A 269 8.97 23.68 -6.90
N HIS A 270 8.10 23.20 -7.77
CA HIS A 270 8.37 22.14 -8.73
C HIS A 270 7.75 22.43 -10.09
N HIS A 271 8.40 21.95 -11.14
CA HIS A 271 7.78 21.90 -12.46
C HIS A 271 6.79 20.73 -12.51
N TRP A 272 5.81 20.79 -13.41
CA TRP A 272 4.81 19.71 -13.54
C TRP A 272 5.44 18.33 -13.82
N GLN A 273 6.59 18.29 -14.57
CA GLN A 273 7.32 17.05 -14.85
C GLN A 273 7.87 16.41 -13.57
N ASP A 274 8.35 17.23 -12.61
CA ASP A 274 8.90 16.75 -11.35
C ASP A 274 7.80 16.10 -10.50
N VAL A 275 6.61 16.69 -10.55
CA VAL A 275 5.41 16.18 -9.85
C VAL A 275 4.93 14.89 -10.48
N PHE A 276 4.82 14.83 -11.81
CA PHE A 276 4.42 13.63 -12.52
C PHE A 276 5.39 12.46 -12.28
N ALA A 277 6.69 12.72 -12.42
CA ALA A 277 7.73 11.71 -12.18
C ALA A 277 7.71 11.22 -10.71
N GLY A 278 7.55 12.15 -9.75
CA GLY A 278 7.44 11.82 -8.34
C GLY A 278 6.21 10.96 -8.03
N GLY A 279 5.05 11.33 -8.57
CA GLY A 279 3.80 10.57 -8.39
C GLY A 279 3.89 9.15 -8.97
N LEU A 280 4.42 9.03 -10.19
CA LEU A 280 4.63 7.73 -10.83
C LEU A 280 5.59 6.85 -10.01
N LEU A 281 6.73 7.40 -9.58
CA LEU A 281 7.70 6.69 -8.75
C LEU A 281 7.04 6.18 -7.46
N GLY A 282 6.37 7.07 -6.71
CA GLY A 282 5.73 6.71 -5.45
C GLY A 282 4.67 5.64 -5.61
N PHE A 283 3.81 5.76 -6.63
CA PHE A 283 2.74 4.79 -6.87
C PHE A 283 3.27 3.42 -7.33
N VAL A 284 4.30 3.37 -8.17
CA VAL A 284 4.94 2.11 -8.59
C VAL A 284 5.55 1.40 -7.39
N VAL A 285 6.32 2.11 -6.56
CA VAL A 285 6.94 1.51 -5.36
C VAL A 285 5.86 1.05 -4.38
N ALA A 286 4.79 1.85 -4.16
CA ALA A 286 3.65 1.45 -3.33
C ALA A 286 3.01 0.15 -3.82
N THR A 287 2.82 0.02 -5.13
CA THR A 287 2.24 -1.18 -5.73
C THR A 287 3.13 -2.40 -5.54
N LEU A 288 4.43 -2.27 -5.75
CA LEU A 288 5.38 -3.37 -5.54
C LEU A 288 5.43 -3.81 -4.08
N CYS A 289 5.50 -2.85 -3.14
CA CYS A 289 5.48 -3.14 -1.71
C CYS A 289 4.14 -3.77 -1.26
N TYR A 290 3.01 -3.33 -1.81
CA TYR A 290 1.72 -3.93 -1.52
C TYR A 290 1.65 -5.39 -2.00
N LEU A 291 2.04 -5.66 -3.24
CA LEU A 291 2.00 -7.00 -3.83
C LEU A 291 2.97 -7.99 -3.18
N GLN A 292 3.99 -7.51 -2.47
CA GLN A 292 4.89 -8.36 -1.70
C GLN A 292 4.19 -9.03 -0.50
N PHE A 293 3.21 -8.34 0.11
CA PHE A 293 2.55 -8.80 1.33
C PHE A 293 1.10 -9.24 1.11
N PHE A 294 0.43 -8.67 0.10
CA PHE A 294 -0.99 -8.85 -0.18
C PHE A 294 -1.22 -9.35 -1.60
N PRO A 295 -2.18 -10.24 -1.80
CA PRO A 295 -2.65 -10.58 -3.14
C PRO A 295 -3.24 -9.35 -3.85
N PRO A 296 -3.29 -9.37 -5.20
CA PRO A 296 -3.94 -8.31 -5.95
C PRO A 296 -5.36 -8.01 -5.45
N PRO A 297 -5.80 -6.74 -5.43
CA PRO A 297 -7.11 -6.37 -4.87
C PRO A 297 -8.32 -7.03 -5.53
N TYR A 298 -8.18 -7.48 -6.78
CA TYR A 298 -9.22 -8.21 -7.53
C TYR A 298 -9.25 -9.71 -7.24
N HIS A 299 -8.29 -10.24 -6.47
CA HIS A 299 -8.26 -11.65 -6.08
C HIS A 299 -9.35 -11.94 -5.02
N VAL A 300 -9.90 -13.15 -5.01
CA VAL A 300 -10.94 -13.57 -4.05
C VAL A 300 -10.50 -13.39 -2.60
N ASP A 301 -9.23 -13.72 -2.31
CA ASP A 301 -8.60 -13.57 -1.00
C ASP A 301 -7.77 -12.29 -0.88
N GLY A 302 -7.92 -11.31 -1.76
CA GLY A 302 -7.18 -10.05 -1.79
C GLY A 302 -7.29 -9.19 -0.52
N TRP A 303 -8.21 -9.52 0.37
CA TRP A 303 -8.40 -8.87 1.67
C TRP A 303 -7.49 -9.41 2.79
N ARG A 304 -6.74 -10.52 2.55
CA ARG A 304 -5.83 -11.19 3.49
C ARG A 304 -4.39 -11.04 3.06
N THR A 305 -3.45 -11.22 4.01
CA THR A 305 -2.02 -11.31 3.70
C THR A 305 -1.65 -12.72 3.21
N TYR A 306 -0.59 -12.84 2.43
CA TYR A 306 -0.04 -14.14 2.05
C TYR A 306 0.36 -14.99 3.26
N ALA A 307 0.98 -14.38 4.28
CA ALA A 307 1.36 -15.08 5.50
C ALA A 307 0.16 -15.68 6.24
N TYR A 308 -0.95 -14.95 6.28
CA TYR A 308 -2.19 -15.49 6.86
C TYR A 308 -2.75 -16.68 6.06
N LEU A 309 -2.70 -16.59 4.73
CA LEU A 309 -3.15 -17.68 3.85
C LEU A 309 -2.31 -18.94 4.04
N GLN A 310 -0.99 -18.81 4.19
CA GLN A 310 -0.10 -19.95 4.51
C GLN A 310 -0.45 -20.61 5.84
N VAL A 311 -0.61 -19.84 6.90
CA VAL A 311 -1.00 -20.38 8.22
C VAL A 311 -2.33 -21.14 8.14
N MET A 312 -3.29 -20.64 7.36
CA MET A 312 -4.58 -21.32 7.18
C MET A 312 -4.47 -22.63 6.38
N GLU A 313 -3.57 -22.68 5.39
CA GLU A 313 -3.31 -23.89 4.60
C GLU A 313 -2.59 -24.94 5.44
N ASP A 314 -1.58 -24.54 6.23
CA ASP A 314 -0.86 -25.45 7.15
C ASP A 314 -1.81 -26.08 8.18
N LEU A 315 -2.72 -25.27 8.77
CA LEU A 315 -3.73 -25.76 9.70
C LEU A 315 -4.69 -26.75 9.02
N ARG A 316 -5.10 -26.47 7.79
CA ARG A 316 -5.98 -27.35 7.03
C ARG A 316 -5.31 -28.70 6.74
N THR A 317 -4.06 -28.68 6.32
CA THR A 317 -3.26 -29.88 6.03
C THR A 317 -3.09 -30.74 7.29
N ASN A 318 -2.71 -30.11 8.42
CA ASN A 318 -2.56 -30.81 9.70
C ASN A 318 -3.86 -31.45 10.18
N MET A 319 -5.02 -30.79 9.99
CA MET A 319 -6.32 -31.35 10.32
C MET A 319 -6.67 -32.57 9.46
N GLN A 320 -6.42 -32.52 8.16
CA GLN A 320 -6.63 -33.61 7.23
C GLN A 320 -5.75 -34.82 7.56
N THR A 321 -4.48 -34.57 7.93
CA THR A 321 -3.57 -35.66 8.36
C THR A 321 -4.06 -36.33 9.65
N ALA A 322 -4.50 -35.51 10.63
CA ALA A 322 -5.04 -36.05 11.86
C ALA A 322 -6.35 -36.83 11.65
N GLU A 323 -7.24 -36.39 10.76
CA GLU A 323 -8.45 -37.14 10.39
C GLU A 323 -8.09 -38.48 9.73
N THR A 324 -7.08 -38.49 8.86
CA THR A 324 -6.61 -39.71 8.19
C THR A 324 -5.96 -40.71 9.20
N GLU A 325 -5.17 -40.21 10.17
CA GLU A 325 -4.59 -41.04 11.22
C GLU A 325 -5.65 -41.68 12.14
N ILE A 326 -6.75 -40.97 12.45
CA ILE A 326 -7.86 -41.50 13.24
C ILE A 326 -8.61 -42.59 12.45
N GLU A 327 -8.74 -42.45 11.14
CA GLU A 327 -9.44 -43.43 10.28
C GLU A 327 -8.61 -44.69 10.03
N ILE A 328 -7.26 -44.59 10.16
CA ILE A 328 -6.34 -45.73 10.03
C ILE A 328 -6.18 -46.55 11.34
N LEU A 329 -6.55 -45.99 12.49
CA LEU A 329 -6.56 -46.75 13.73
C LEU A 329 -7.59 -47.90 13.63
N PRO A 330 -7.17 -49.19 13.63
CA PRO A 330 -8.12 -50.34 13.56
C PRO A 330 -9.07 -50.26 14.75
N SER A 331 -10.33 -50.50 14.51
CA SER A 331 -11.35 -50.69 15.55
C SER A 331 -11.11 -52.01 16.30
N GLU A 332 -9.92 -52.17 16.88
CA GLU A 332 -9.65 -53.25 17.83
C GLU A 332 -10.13 -52.84 19.22
N GLY A 333 -11.39 -53.13 19.53
CA GLY A 333 -11.87 -52.92 20.89
C GLY A 333 -13.37 -52.84 21.12
N ALA A 334 -14.18 -53.15 20.11
CA ALA A 334 -15.64 -53.21 20.33
C ALA A 334 -16.24 -54.55 19.93
N SER A 335 -15.62 -55.64 20.36
CA SER A 335 -16.24 -56.95 20.29
C SER A 335 -15.69 -57.78 21.44
N CYS A 336 -16.34 -57.73 22.52
CA CYS A 336 -16.46 -58.77 23.58
C CYS A 336 -17.00 -58.11 24.85
N VAL A 337 -18.24 -58.25 25.10
CA VAL A 337 -18.91 -58.59 26.35
C VAL A 337 -20.43 -58.41 26.16
N LEU A 338 -21.06 -59.37 25.51
CA LEU A 338 -22.49 -59.57 25.58
C LEU A 338 -22.75 -61.00 25.18
N THR A 339 -22.34 -61.98 26.02
CA THR A 339 -22.94 -63.29 26.13
C THR A 339 -22.54 -63.87 27.48
N GLU A 340 -23.51 -64.44 28.10
CA GLU A 340 -23.44 -65.20 29.34
C GLU A 340 -23.76 -64.42 30.61
N ASP A 341 -25.10 -64.41 30.89
CA ASP A 341 -25.65 -64.81 32.17
C ASP A 341 -27.19 -64.79 32.09
N LEU A 342 -27.73 -65.81 31.44
CA LEU A 342 -29.13 -66.17 31.52
C LEU A 342 -29.22 -67.71 31.41
N GLU A 343 -28.89 -68.37 32.49
CA GLU A 343 -29.45 -69.68 32.85
C GLU A 343 -28.91 -70.16 34.21
N SER A 344 -29.71 -70.10 35.22
CA SER A 344 -29.89 -71.18 36.15
C SER A 344 -30.58 -70.67 37.43
N GLY A 345 -31.67 -71.30 37.75
CA GLY A 345 -32.16 -71.32 39.11
C GLY A 345 -33.66 -71.29 39.25
N GLY A 346 -34.33 -72.32 38.75
CA GLY A 346 -35.61 -72.68 39.28
C GLY A 346 -35.48 -73.54 40.55
N ARG A 347 -36.13 -73.10 41.54
CA ARG A 347 -37.01 -73.95 42.48
C ARG A 347 -37.49 -73.02 43.56
#